data_501c8a7e207da33a9ee7cf3946576701
#
_entry.id   501c8a7e207da33a9ee7cf3946576701
#
_cell.length_a   1.000
_cell.length_b   1.000
_cell.length_c   1.000
_cell.angle_alpha   90.00
_cell.angle_beta   90.00
_cell.angle_gamma   90.00
#
_symmetry.space_group_name_H-M   'P 1'
#
loop_
_entity.id
_entity.type
_entity.pdbx_description
1 polymer ?
#
loop_
_entity_poly.entity_id
_entity_poly.type
_entity_poly.pdbx_seq_one_letter_code
_entity_poly.pdbx_strand_id
1 'polypeptide(L)'
;AASDVYKRQIRASERRIWQQITDIYAECSVDYDKNSPTTRDFYAMIQNRFHYAITGQTAAEIIYTKADHRKEHMGLTTWKNAPDGRILKSDVSIAKNYLQEKEIRQLERAVTGFFDYIEDLIERENTFNMSQFSGSVNEFLTFRRYQILPDKGRVSALQAKAKAESEYDIFNKTQRIDSDFDKQVRGMLGK
;
A
#
# COMPACT_ATOMS: atom_id res chain seq x y z
N ALA A 1 6.15 10.88 16.95
CA ALA A 1 5.10 11.84 16.51
C ALA A 1 5.40 12.44 15.13
N ALA A 2 6.56 13.07 14.90
CA ALA A 2 6.92 13.66 13.60
C ALA A 2 6.98 12.60 12.48
N SER A 3 7.55 11.42 12.77
CA SER A 3 7.64 10.30 11.82
C SER A 3 6.26 9.78 11.38
N ASP A 4 5.28 9.73 12.28
CA ASP A 4 3.94 9.23 11.94
C ASP A 4 3.12 10.24 11.14
N VAL A 5 3.27 11.55 11.41
CA VAL A 5 2.70 12.61 10.59
C VAL A 5 3.27 12.56 9.18
N TYR A 6 4.58 12.41 9.06
CA TYR A 6 5.27 12.29 7.77
C TYR A 6 4.80 11.06 6.98
N LYS A 7 4.73 9.89 7.62
CA LYS A 7 4.21 8.67 6.99
C LYS A 7 2.77 8.82 6.47
N ARG A 8 1.91 9.53 7.22
CA ARG A 8 0.53 9.82 6.78
C ARG A 8 0.51 10.75 5.58
N GLN A 9 1.37 11.78 5.55
CA GLN A 9 1.48 12.70 4.42
C GLN A 9 1.94 11.99 3.14
N ILE A 10 2.97 11.14 3.23
CA ILE A 10 3.46 10.33 2.11
C ILE A 10 2.35 9.43 1.55
N ARG A 11 1.59 8.76 2.41
CA ARG A 11 0.48 7.89 2.00
C ARG A 11 -0.65 8.65 1.34
N ALA A 12 -0.98 9.83 1.85
CA ALA A 12 -1.99 10.70 1.24
C ALA A 12 -1.52 11.19 -0.14
N SER A 13 -0.24 11.50 -0.29
CA SER A 13 0.39 11.86 -1.55
C SER A 13 0.36 10.71 -2.55
N GLU A 14 0.78 9.52 -2.15
CA GLU A 14 0.76 8.32 -2.98
C GLU A 14 -0.65 7.99 -3.46
N ARG A 15 -1.64 8.04 -2.57
CA ARG A 15 -3.03 7.81 -2.94
C ARG A 15 -3.53 8.77 -4.01
N ARG A 16 -3.16 10.04 -3.91
CA ARG A 16 -3.49 11.06 -4.93
C ARG A 16 -2.83 10.76 -6.26
N ILE A 17 -1.56 10.35 -6.25
CA ILE A 17 -0.83 10.00 -7.47
C ILE A 17 -1.48 8.79 -8.15
N TRP A 18 -1.82 7.75 -7.40
CA TRP A 18 -2.55 6.61 -7.95
C TRP A 18 -3.91 6.99 -8.52
N GLN A 19 -4.63 7.91 -7.88
CA GLN A 19 -5.89 8.44 -8.41
C GLN A 19 -5.68 9.17 -9.73
N GLN A 20 -4.65 10.01 -9.82
CA GLN A 20 -4.31 10.71 -11.07
C GLN A 20 -3.91 9.73 -12.19
N ILE A 21 -3.13 8.70 -11.90
CA ILE A 21 -2.80 7.65 -12.87
C ILE A 21 -4.06 6.94 -13.35
N THR A 22 -4.99 6.65 -12.45
CA THR A 22 -6.29 6.06 -12.79
C THR A 22 -7.11 6.96 -13.70
N ASP A 23 -7.17 8.24 -13.40
CA ASP A 23 -7.92 9.23 -14.18
C ASP A 23 -7.31 9.38 -15.59
N ILE A 24 -5.99 9.50 -15.68
CA ILE A 24 -5.28 9.56 -16.97
C ILE A 24 -5.53 8.29 -17.79
N TYR A 25 -5.45 7.14 -17.14
CA TYR A 25 -5.72 5.87 -17.80
C TYR A 25 -7.15 5.80 -18.33
N ALA A 26 -8.13 6.24 -17.56
CA ALA A 26 -9.53 6.29 -17.96
C ALA A 26 -9.78 7.21 -19.16
N GLU A 27 -9.08 8.35 -19.22
CA GLU A 27 -9.20 9.32 -20.31
C GLU A 27 -8.51 8.86 -21.60
N CYS A 28 -7.38 8.16 -21.48
CA CYS A 28 -6.51 7.84 -22.62
C CYS A 28 -6.69 6.41 -23.16
N SER A 29 -7.30 5.51 -22.39
CA SER A 29 -7.49 4.13 -22.81
C SER A 29 -8.77 3.94 -23.61
N VAL A 30 -8.63 3.43 -24.82
CA VAL A 30 -9.77 3.17 -25.73
C VAL A 30 -10.63 1.99 -25.30
N ASP A 31 -10.09 1.10 -24.47
CA ASP A 31 -10.72 -0.12 -23.96
C ASP A 31 -11.06 -0.07 -22.46
N TYR A 32 -11.12 1.14 -21.90
CA TYR A 32 -11.38 1.31 -20.46
C TYR A 32 -12.84 1.03 -20.09
N ASP A 33 -13.03 0.08 -19.18
CA ASP A 33 -14.28 -0.13 -18.46
C ASP A 33 -13.99 -0.26 -16.95
N LYS A 34 -14.37 0.75 -16.21
CA LYS A 34 -14.11 0.86 -14.75
C LYS A 34 -14.72 -0.29 -13.94
N ASN A 35 -15.75 -0.94 -14.44
CA ASN A 35 -16.46 -2.02 -13.75
C ASN A 35 -15.98 -3.41 -14.16
N SER A 36 -15.14 -3.50 -15.18
CA SER A 36 -14.64 -4.77 -15.66
C SER A 36 -13.71 -5.45 -14.65
N PRO A 37 -13.76 -6.77 -14.51
CA PRO A 37 -12.77 -7.52 -13.74
C PRO A 37 -11.34 -7.23 -14.21
N THR A 38 -11.14 -7.08 -15.52
CA THR A 38 -9.84 -6.78 -16.13
C THR A 38 -9.26 -5.48 -15.62
N THR A 39 -10.05 -4.42 -15.48
CA THR A 39 -9.57 -3.14 -14.93
C THR A 39 -9.17 -3.26 -13.45
N ARG A 40 -9.95 -3.98 -12.66
CA ARG A 40 -9.62 -4.22 -11.23
C ARG A 40 -8.34 -5.03 -11.08
N ASP A 41 -8.20 -6.10 -11.86
CA ASP A 41 -7.00 -6.94 -11.86
C ASP A 41 -5.77 -6.16 -12.33
N PHE A 42 -5.96 -5.26 -13.28
CA PHE A 42 -4.90 -4.38 -13.77
C PHE A 42 -4.35 -3.46 -12.67
N TYR A 43 -5.19 -2.80 -11.89
CA TYR A 43 -4.74 -1.95 -10.78
C TYR A 43 -4.04 -2.76 -9.68
N ALA A 44 -4.57 -3.91 -9.32
CA ALA A 44 -3.95 -4.81 -8.37
C ALA A 44 -2.56 -5.28 -8.85
N MET A 45 -2.45 -5.60 -10.13
CA MET A 45 -1.20 -5.99 -10.76
C MET A 45 -0.14 -4.88 -10.71
N ILE A 46 -0.52 -3.64 -11.06
CA ILE A 46 0.40 -2.49 -11.01
C ILE A 46 0.90 -2.28 -9.58
N GLN A 47 0.02 -2.23 -8.60
CA GLN A 47 0.40 -2.07 -7.20
C GLN A 47 1.33 -3.19 -6.73
N ASN A 48 1.07 -4.43 -7.10
CA ASN A 48 1.93 -5.56 -6.77
C ASN A 48 3.33 -5.43 -7.39
N ARG A 49 3.43 -4.96 -8.63
CA ARG A 49 4.72 -4.72 -9.28
C ARG A 49 5.55 -3.67 -8.56
N PHE A 50 4.95 -2.58 -8.12
CA PHE A 50 5.63 -1.54 -7.34
C PHE A 50 6.04 -2.03 -5.95
N HIS A 51 5.19 -2.76 -5.25
CA HIS A 51 5.55 -3.36 -3.96
C HIS A 51 6.72 -4.33 -4.11
N TYR A 52 6.67 -5.19 -5.12
CA TYR A 52 7.73 -6.15 -5.40
C TYR A 52 9.05 -5.47 -5.78
N ALA A 53 8.99 -4.42 -6.60
CA ALA A 53 10.16 -3.65 -6.99
C ALA A 53 10.93 -3.06 -5.78
N ILE A 54 10.20 -2.64 -4.74
CA ILE A 54 10.76 -2.02 -3.54
C ILE A 54 11.14 -3.06 -2.48
N THR A 55 10.32 -4.08 -2.26
CA THR A 55 10.44 -4.99 -1.10
C THR A 55 10.85 -6.41 -1.47
N GLY A 56 10.77 -6.79 -2.74
CA GLY A 56 10.91 -8.18 -3.19
C GLY A 56 9.69 -9.06 -2.88
N GLN A 57 8.58 -8.46 -2.45
CA GLN A 57 7.34 -9.14 -2.10
C GLN A 57 6.13 -8.41 -2.68
N THR A 58 5.08 -9.16 -3.04
CA THR A 58 3.78 -8.57 -3.35
C THR A 58 3.09 -8.04 -2.09
N ALA A 59 2.07 -7.21 -2.24
CA ALA A 59 1.30 -6.71 -1.10
C ALA A 59 0.75 -7.85 -0.23
N ALA A 60 0.20 -8.90 -0.86
CA ALA A 60 -0.30 -10.07 -0.15
C ALA A 60 0.81 -10.82 0.61
N GLU A 61 1.98 -10.99 0.00
CA GLU A 61 3.14 -11.64 0.64
C GLU A 61 3.64 -10.83 1.84
N ILE A 62 3.68 -9.51 1.75
CA ILE A 62 4.06 -8.63 2.86
C ILE A 62 3.13 -8.84 4.06
N ILE A 63 1.83 -8.79 3.84
CA ILE A 63 0.83 -9.02 4.90
C ILE A 63 1.00 -10.41 5.50
N TYR A 64 1.09 -11.43 4.65
CA TYR A 64 1.16 -12.82 5.08
C TYR A 64 2.39 -13.11 5.93
N THR A 65 3.55 -12.56 5.58
CA THR A 65 4.81 -12.78 6.31
C THR A 65 4.97 -11.94 7.55
N LYS A 66 4.43 -10.72 7.57
CA LYS A 66 4.68 -9.76 8.64
C LYS A 66 3.59 -9.71 9.72
N ALA A 67 2.34 -10.07 9.41
CA ALA A 67 1.27 -10.12 10.39
C ALA A 67 1.50 -11.25 11.39
N ASP A 68 1.79 -10.89 12.66
CA ASP A 68 2.12 -11.85 13.72
C ASP A 68 1.69 -11.26 15.08
N HIS A 69 0.74 -11.92 15.74
CA HIS A 69 0.21 -11.50 17.04
C HIS A 69 1.26 -11.43 18.15
N ARG A 70 2.39 -12.14 18.00
CA ARG A 70 3.48 -12.17 18.98
C ARG A 70 4.40 -10.96 18.88
N LYS A 71 4.36 -10.25 17.76
CA LYS A 71 5.15 -9.05 17.54
C LYS A 71 4.49 -7.83 18.15
N GLU A 72 5.30 -6.88 18.55
CA GLU A 72 4.83 -5.57 18.96
C GLU A 72 3.97 -4.96 17.82
N HIS A 73 2.81 -4.43 18.17
CA HIS A 73 1.82 -3.88 17.23
C HIS A 73 1.48 -4.82 16.07
N MET A 74 1.48 -6.13 16.28
CA MET A 74 1.24 -7.15 15.24
C MET A 74 2.23 -7.12 14.07
N GLY A 75 3.39 -6.53 14.22
CA GLY A 75 4.33 -6.28 13.13
C GLY A 75 4.00 -5.05 12.29
N LEU A 76 2.95 -4.30 12.61
CA LEU A 76 2.61 -3.04 11.97
C LEU A 76 3.61 -1.93 12.35
N THR A 77 4.00 -1.14 11.37
CA THR A 77 4.81 0.07 11.59
C THR A 77 3.93 1.30 11.78
N THR A 78 2.67 1.22 11.37
CA THR A 78 1.67 2.27 11.55
C THR A 78 0.26 1.72 11.31
N TRP A 79 -0.75 2.41 11.81
CA TRP A 79 -2.16 2.10 11.67
C TRP A 79 -2.98 3.39 11.77
N LYS A 80 -4.30 3.32 11.54
CA LYS A 80 -5.17 4.50 11.48
C LYS A 80 -5.03 5.41 12.71
N ASN A 81 -5.00 4.83 13.89
CA ASN A 81 -4.97 5.56 15.17
C ASN A 81 -3.56 5.57 15.82
N ALA A 82 -2.50 5.28 15.05
CA ALA A 82 -1.12 5.30 15.55
C ALA A 82 -0.71 6.72 16.03
N PRO A 83 0.24 6.81 16.98
CA PRO A 83 0.96 5.72 17.63
C PRO A 83 0.24 5.13 18.86
N ASP A 84 -0.63 5.88 19.52
CA ASP A 84 -1.16 5.53 20.86
C ASP A 84 -2.55 4.89 20.81
N GLY A 85 -3.23 5.01 19.68
CA GLY A 85 -4.57 4.49 19.51
C GLY A 85 -4.59 3.02 19.10
N ARG A 86 -5.76 2.41 19.25
CA ARG A 86 -6.01 1.00 19.00
C ARG A 86 -5.78 0.63 17.52
N ILE A 87 -5.19 -0.54 17.28
CA ILE A 87 -5.15 -1.20 15.99
C ILE A 87 -6.54 -1.79 15.70
N LEU A 88 -7.05 -1.50 14.50
CA LEU A 88 -8.33 -1.99 14.02
C LEU A 88 -8.14 -3.20 13.10
N LYS A 89 -9.15 -4.05 12.98
CA LYS A 89 -9.15 -5.20 12.08
C LYS A 89 -8.89 -4.77 10.61
N SER A 90 -9.39 -3.60 10.22
CA SER A 90 -9.13 -3.03 8.90
C SER A 90 -7.68 -2.63 8.64
N ASP A 91 -6.90 -2.36 9.70
CA ASP A 91 -5.50 -1.94 9.54
C ASP A 91 -4.58 -3.10 9.13
N VAL A 92 -4.89 -4.33 9.57
CA VAL A 92 -4.00 -5.48 9.43
C VAL A 92 -3.98 -6.09 8.03
N SER A 93 -4.91 -5.72 7.17
CA SER A 93 -4.98 -6.15 5.77
C SER A 93 -4.43 -5.11 4.77
N ILE A 94 -3.72 -4.10 5.25
CA ILE A 94 -3.11 -3.05 4.42
C ILE A 94 -1.58 -3.22 4.41
N ALA A 95 -1.02 -3.62 3.27
CA ALA A 95 0.42 -3.91 3.14
C ALA A 95 1.33 -2.75 3.58
N LYS A 96 0.97 -1.52 3.22
CA LYS A 96 1.73 -0.31 3.58
C LYS A 96 1.88 -0.10 5.07
N ASN A 97 0.97 -0.64 5.86
CA ASN A 97 1.04 -0.55 7.32
C ASN A 97 2.18 -1.38 7.93
N TYR A 98 2.76 -2.30 7.15
CA TYR A 98 3.91 -3.12 7.57
C TYR A 98 5.25 -2.63 7.02
N LEU A 99 5.26 -1.62 6.16
CA LEU A 99 6.48 -1.10 5.53
C LEU A 99 7.27 -0.20 6.48
N GLN A 100 8.60 -0.30 6.40
CA GLN A 100 9.51 0.61 7.06
C GLN A 100 9.47 2.00 6.39
N GLU A 101 9.87 3.03 7.10
CA GLU A 101 9.88 4.40 6.58
C GLU A 101 10.69 4.53 5.28
N LYS A 102 11.84 3.87 5.21
CA LYS A 102 12.69 3.85 4.01
C LYS A 102 11.97 3.24 2.81
N GLU A 103 11.26 2.13 3.01
CA GLU A 103 10.48 1.45 1.98
C GLU A 103 9.32 2.32 1.48
N ILE A 104 8.63 3.01 2.39
CA ILE A 104 7.55 3.94 2.05
C ILE A 104 8.08 5.08 1.17
N ARG A 105 9.22 5.67 1.51
CA ARG A 105 9.87 6.73 0.72
C ARG A 105 10.27 6.24 -0.68
N GLN A 106 10.82 5.04 -0.76
CA GLN A 106 11.20 4.45 -2.05
C GLN A 106 9.98 4.17 -2.92
N LEU A 107 8.89 3.68 -2.33
CA LEU A 107 7.63 3.43 -3.03
C LEU A 107 7.05 4.74 -3.57
N GLU A 108 7.02 5.79 -2.76
CA GLU A 108 6.56 7.12 -3.20
C GLU A 108 7.37 7.64 -4.38
N ARG A 109 8.71 7.57 -4.32
CA ARG A 109 9.59 7.99 -5.42
C ARG A 109 9.34 7.20 -6.70
N ALA A 110 9.17 5.89 -6.58
CA ALA A 110 8.91 5.04 -7.73
C ALA A 110 7.57 5.37 -8.39
N VAL A 111 6.51 5.53 -7.59
CA VAL A 111 5.17 5.88 -8.10
C VAL A 111 5.14 7.27 -8.69
N THR A 112 5.77 8.26 -8.06
CA THR A 112 5.89 9.63 -8.59
C THR A 112 6.67 9.65 -9.90
N GLY A 113 7.79 8.94 -9.96
CA GLY A 113 8.59 8.83 -11.19
C GLY A 113 7.83 8.15 -12.33
N PHE A 114 7.02 7.14 -12.02
CA PHE A 114 6.15 6.52 -13.01
C PHE A 114 5.06 7.47 -13.51
N PHE A 115 4.46 8.24 -12.62
CA PHE A 115 3.49 9.26 -13.00
C PHE A 115 4.08 10.25 -14.01
N ASP A 116 5.26 10.81 -13.73
CA ASP A 116 5.94 11.72 -14.64
C ASP A 116 6.26 11.05 -15.99
N TYR A 117 6.71 9.81 -15.96
CA TYR A 117 7.01 9.03 -17.15
C TYR A 117 5.77 8.77 -18.02
N ILE A 118 4.65 8.39 -17.43
CA ILE A 118 3.42 8.10 -18.16
C ILE A 118 2.77 9.38 -18.71
N GLU A 119 2.84 10.48 -17.97
CA GLU A 119 2.35 11.79 -18.40
C GLU A 119 3.09 12.26 -19.66
N ASP A 120 4.41 12.16 -19.67
CA ASP A 120 5.25 12.48 -20.82
C ASP A 120 4.93 11.59 -22.05
N LEU A 121 4.72 10.30 -21.84
CA LEU A 121 4.33 9.39 -22.92
C LEU A 121 2.96 9.75 -23.51
N ILE A 122 1.98 10.07 -22.67
CA ILE A 122 0.62 10.43 -23.09
C ILE A 122 0.63 11.74 -23.88
N GLU A 123 1.42 12.72 -23.47
CA GLU A 123 1.56 13.98 -24.22
C GLU A 123 2.13 13.78 -25.64
N ARG A 124 3.00 12.78 -25.80
CA ARG A 124 3.61 12.46 -27.11
C ARG A 124 2.82 11.43 -27.93
N GLU A 125 2.18 10.49 -27.29
CA GLU A 125 1.42 9.39 -27.90
C GLU A 125 -0.04 9.47 -27.44
N ASN A 126 -0.91 10.01 -28.23
CA ASN A 126 -2.26 10.44 -27.84
C ASN A 126 -3.23 9.34 -27.36
N THR A 127 -2.90 8.06 -27.46
CA THR A 127 -3.80 6.96 -27.01
C THR A 127 -3.03 5.75 -26.50
N PHE A 128 -3.50 5.15 -25.41
CA PHE A 128 -3.03 3.89 -24.87
C PHE A 128 -4.18 2.87 -24.77
N ASN A 129 -3.85 1.59 -24.92
CA ASN A 129 -4.72 0.51 -24.43
C ASN A 129 -4.13 -0.06 -23.11
N MET A 130 -4.92 -0.93 -22.45
CA MET A 130 -4.51 -1.55 -21.16
C MET A 130 -3.19 -2.32 -21.28
N SER A 131 -2.96 -3.00 -22.38
CA SER A 131 -1.74 -3.78 -22.62
C SER A 131 -0.52 -2.88 -22.72
N GLN A 132 -0.61 -1.78 -23.46
CA GLN A 132 0.47 -0.79 -23.60
C GLN A 132 0.79 -0.11 -22.28
N PHE A 133 -0.22 0.25 -21.49
CA PHE A 133 -0.04 0.83 -20.17
C PHE A 133 0.66 -0.16 -19.22
N SER A 134 0.25 -1.41 -19.22
CA SER A 134 0.90 -2.48 -18.46
C SER A 134 2.36 -2.69 -18.87
N GLY A 135 2.64 -2.65 -20.18
CA GLY A 135 4.02 -2.69 -20.72
C GLY A 135 4.86 -1.52 -20.23
N SER A 136 4.30 -0.31 -20.21
CA SER A 136 4.99 0.90 -19.74
C SER A 136 5.43 0.80 -18.27
N VAL A 137 4.67 0.12 -17.42
CA VAL A 137 5.07 -0.14 -16.02
C VAL A 137 6.37 -0.96 -15.97
N ASN A 138 6.43 -2.04 -16.73
CA ASN A 138 7.62 -2.89 -16.78
C ASN A 138 8.83 -2.16 -17.38
N GLU A 139 8.64 -1.41 -18.45
CA GLU A 139 9.69 -0.60 -19.07
C GLU A 139 10.27 0.41 -18.09
N PHE A 140 9.40 1.14 -17.38
CA PHE A 140 9.82 2.09 -16.36
C PHE A 140 10.60 1.43 -15.22
N LEU A 141 10.10 0.35 -14.66
CA LEU A 141 10.77 -0.36 -13.58
C LEU A 141 12.11 -0.95 -14.02
N THR A 142 12.19 -1.49 -15.24
CA THR A 142 13.43 -2.01 -15.83
C THR A 142 14.46 -0.88 -16.04
N PHE A 143 14.05 0.24 -16.60
CA PHE A 143 14.90 1.43 -16.77
C PHE A 143 15.46 1.94 -15.44
N ARG A 144 14.63 1.94 -14.39
CA ARG A 144 15.02 2.32 -13.03
C ARG A 144 15.80 1.23 -12.30
N ARG A 145 16.08 0.10 -12.95
CA ARG A 145 16.82 -1.06 -12.40
C ARG A 145 16.17 -1.69 -11.16
N TYR A 146 14.84 -1.63 -11.09
CA TYR A 146 14.08 -2.35 -10.08
C TYR A 146 13.88 -3.82 -10.48
N GLN A 147 13.62 -4.66 -9.47
CA GLN A 147 13.21 -6.04 -9.70
C GLN A 147 11.80 -6.09 -10.30
N ILE A 148 11.65 -6.94 -11.30
CA ILE A 148 10.37 -7.16 -11.97
C ILE A 148 9.70 -8.40 -11.39
N LEU A 149 8.44 -8.27 -11.00
CA LEU A 149 7.62 -9.39 -10.53
C LEU A 149 7.43 -10.40 -11.68
N PRO A 150 7.92 -11.66 -11.53
CA PRO A 150 7.88 -12.62 -12.63
C PRO A 150 6.48 -13.20 -12.87
N ASP A 151 5.61 -13.19 -11.85
CA ASP A 151 4.28 -13.79 -11.88
C ASP A 151 3.29 -13.02 -10.99
N LYS A 152 2.22 -13.67 -10.54
CA LYS A 152 1.20 -13.07 -9.64
C LYS A 152 1.58 -13.10 -8.15
N GLY A 153 2.76 -13.62 -7.80
CA GLY A 153 3.16 -13.88 -6.43
C GLY A 153 2.67 -15.23 -5.90
N ARG A 154 3.15 -15.59 -4.71
CA ARG A 154 2.92 -16.92 -4.09
C ARG A 154 1.73 -16.95 -3.14
N VAL A 155 1.24 -15.81 -2.73
CA VAL A 155 0.16 -15.66 -1.75
C VAL A 155 -0.96 -14.85 -2.38
N SER A 156 -2.19 -15.35 -2.32
CA SER A 156 -3.36 -14.60 -2.77
C SER A 156 -3.77 -13.54 -1.73
N ALA A 157 -4.46 -12.50 -2.20
CA ALA A 157 -5.02 -11.47 -1.31
C ALA A 157 -5.96 -12.07 -0.25
N LEU A 158 -6.73 -13.10 -0.62
CA LEU A 158 -7.65 -13.79 0.29
C LEU A 158 -6.88 -14.53 1.40
N GLN A 159 -5.82 -15.26 1.05
CA GLN A 159 -4.98 -15.96 2.03
C GLN A 159 -4.28 -14.99 2.98
N ALA A 160 -3.75 -13.89 2.46
CA ALA A 160 -3.11 -12.86 3.27
C ALA A 160 -4.08 -12.22 4.25
N LYS A 161 -5.27 -11.86 3.79
CA LYS A 161 -6.32 -11.27 4.62
C LYS A 161 -6.78 -12.24 5.71
N ALA A 162 -7.05 -13.49 5.35
CA ALA A 162 -7.48 -14.52 6.31
C ALA A 162 -6.45 -14.73 7.42
N LYS A 163 -5.17 -14.83 7.07
CA LYS A 163 -4.09 -14.94 8.06
C LYS A 163 -4.01 -13.70 8.95
N ALA A 164 -3.98 -12.51 8.39
CA ALA A 164 -3.87 -11.27 9.15
C ALA A 164 -5.04 -11.06 10.12
N GLU A 165 -6.25 -11.38 9.69
CA GLU A 165 -7.44 -11.30 10.55
C GLU A 165 -7.42 -12.35 11.66
N SER A 166 -6.95 -13.56 11.40
CA SER A 166 -6.76 -14.60 12.41
C SER A 166 -5.72 -14.18 13.48
N GLU A 167 -4.61 -13.64 13.06
CA GLU A 167 -3.59 -13.09 13.96
C GLU A 167 -4.15 -11.90 14.77
N TYR A 168 -4.93 -11.04 14.14
CA TYR A 168 -5.58 -9.93 14.82
C TYR A 168 -6.56 -10.38 15.90
N ASP A 169 -7.35 -11.41 15.65
CA ASP A 169 -8.33 -11.91 16.63
C ASP A 169 -7.64 -12.41 17.91
N ILE A 170 -6.43 -12.97 17.81
CA ILE A 170 -5.61 -13.35 18.96
C ILE A 170 -5.03 -12.09 19.63
N PHE A 171 -4.42 -11.21 18.88
CA PHE A 171 -3.82 -9.97 19.37
C PHE A 171 -4.83 -9.07 20.08
N ASN A 172 -6.03 -8.96 19.53
CA ASN A 172 -7.07 -8.08 20.05
C ASN A 172 -7.57 -8.47 21.46
N LYS A 173 -7.40 -9.74 21.86
CA LYS A 173 -7.74 -10.21 23.22
C LYS A 173 -6.86 -9.57 24.29
N THR A 174 -5.63 -9.22 23.94
CA THR A 174 -4.62 -8.66 24.86
C THR A 174 -4.30 -7.20 24.55
N GLN A 175 -4.87 -6.65 23.47
CA GLN A 175 -4.65 -5.27 23.11
C GLN A 175 -5.21 -4.32 24.19
N ARG A 176 -4.35 -3.47 24.74
CA ARG A 176 -4.77 -2.46 25.72
C ARG A 176 -5.69 -1.46 25.03
N ILE A 177 -6.85 -1.24 25.62
CA ILE A 177 -7.79 -0.21 25.24
C ILE A 177 -7.57 0.94 26.20
N ASP A 178 -6.94 2.03 25.73
CA ASP A 178 -6.96 3.28 26.46
C ASP A 178 -8.35 3.91 26.30
N SER A 179 -9.17 3.76 27.30
CA SER A 179 -10.46 4.44 27.39
C SER A 179 -10.25 5.96 27.55
N ASP A 180 -11.23 6.76 27.17
CA ASP A 180 -11.16 8.21 27.41
C ASP A 180 -11.01 8.52 28.90
N PHE A 181 -11.53 7.65 29.75
CA PHE A 181 -11.34 7.71 31.20
C PHE A 181 -9.87 7.52 31.58
N ASP A 182 -9.17 6.52 31.01
CA ASP A 182 -7.74 6.27 31.28
C ASP A 182 -6.86 7.47 30.84
N LYS A 183 -7.21 8.09 29.72
CA LYS A 183 -6.55 9.30 29.23
C LYS A 183 -6.74 10.49 30.17
N GLN A 184 -7.95 10.68 30.68
CA GLN A 184 -8.25 11.74 31.65
C GLN A 184 -7.52 11.52 32.98
N VAL A 185 -7.49 10.29 33.50
CA VAL A 185 -6.78 9.94 34.72
C VAL A 185 -5.28 10.20 34.59
N ARG A 186 -4.67 9.79 33.47
CA ARG A 186 -3.24 10.10 33.21
C ARG A 186 -2.98 11.60 33.12
N GLY A 187 -3.88 12.37 32.50
CA GLY A 187 -3.78 13.81 32.44
C GLY A 187 -3.87 14.48 33.81
N MET A 188 -4.58 13.91 34.76
CA MET A 188 -4.69 14.40 36.14
C MET A 188 -3.49 14.03 37.00
N LEU A 189 -2.89 12.85 36.75
CA LEU A 189 -1.73 12.36 37.52
C LEU A 189 -0.38 12.92 37.05
N GLY A 190 -0.34 13.51 35.86
CA GLY A 190 0.84 14.10 35.23
C GLY A 190 1.02 15.60 35.47
N LYS A 191 0.30 16.20 36.44
CA LYS A 191 0.43 17.60 36.82
C LYS A 191 1.18 17.74 38.15
#